data_1a92cd50657a49a27e89978b59af3d13
#
_entry.id   1a92cd50657a49a27e89978b59af3d13
#
_cell.length_a   1.000
_cell.length_b   1.000
_cell.length_c   1.000
_cell.angle_alpha   90.00
_cell.angle_beta   90.00
_cell.angle_gamma   90.00
#
_symmetry.space_group_name_H-M   'P 1'
#
loop_
_entity.id
_entity.type
_entity.pdbx_description
1 polymer ?
#
loop_
_entity_poly.entity_id
_entity_poly.type
_entity_poly.pdbx_seq_one_letter_code
_entity_poly.pdbx_strand_id
1 'polypeptide(L)'
;MTELYAVYGASGCGRSLMPVAREHLLRLGIKAEIFFIDDSLIEPIRLNGHLSLNYETFKAKMADHKYVLIAIANSKIREMLTNKIESDGIGLWSIQANNAVIMDDVVIGRGAAISPFVTIASNTKIGQCFHANLYSYVEHDSIIGDYVTFAPGVKCNGNIRI
;
A
#
# COMPACT_ATOMS: atom_id res chain seq x y z
N MET A 1 20.61 -3.36 -10.98
CA MET A 1 19.54 -4.19 -10.38
C MET A 1 18.19 -3.74 -10.93
N THR A 2 17.40 -4.70 -11.40
CA THR A 2 16.07 -4.43 -11.95
C THR A 2 15.03 -4.67 -10.87
N GLU A 3 14.22 -3.65 -10.58
CA GLU A 3 13.14 -3.75 -9.61
C GLU A 3 11.79 -3.56 -10.30
N LEU A 4 10.81 -4.35 -9.93
CA LEU A 4 9.42 -4.21 -10.38
C LEU A 4 8.50 -3.95 -9.21
N TYR A 5 7.60 -3.01 -9.40
CA TYR A 5 6.62 -2.62 -8.41
C TYR A 5 5.21 -2.87 -8.92
N ALA A 6 4.31 -3.27 -8.03
CA ALA A 6 2.91 -3.45 -8.39
C ALA A 6 1.95 -2.96 -7.30
N VAL A 7 0.77 -2.57 -7.74
CA VAL A 7 -0.41 -2.31 -6.91
C VAL A 7 -1.40 -3.45 -7.17
N TYR A 8 -1.60 -4.30 -6.18
CA TYR A 8 -2.52 -5.43 -6.26
C TYR A 8 -3.94 -5.00 -5.94
N GLY A 9 -4.78 -5.02 -6.93
CA GLY A 9 -6.14 -4.52 -6.98
C GLY A 9 -6.24 -3.37 -7.99
N ALA A 10 -6.96 -3.57 -9.09
CA ALA A 10 -7.14 -2.59 -10.16
C ALA A 10 -8.51 -1.85 -10.10
N SER A 11 -9.25 -2.03 -9.01
CA SER A 11 -10.53 -1.35 -8.74
C SER A 11 -10.33 0.08 -8.22
N GLY A 12 -11.37 0.69 -7.68
CA GLY A 12 -11.33 2.08 -7.20
C GLY A 12 -10.18 2.39 -6.23
N CYS A 13 -9.93 1.52 -5.25
CA CYS A 13 -8.85 1.69 -4.29
C CYS A 13 -7.47 1.70 -4.98
N GLY A 14 -7.18 0.68 -5.81
CA GLY A 14 -5.91 0.61 -6.52
C GLY A 14 -5.69 1.78 -7.47
N ARG A 15 -6.73 2.20 -8.22
CA ARG A 15 -6.64 3.36 -9.11
C ARG A 15 -6.38 4.67 -8.36
N SER A 16 -6.90 4.80 -7.15
CA SER A 16 -6.64 5.97 -6.29
C SER A 16 -5.23 5.93 -5.69
N LEU A 17 -4.69 4.76 -5.37
CA LEU A 17 -3.36 4.62 -4.80
C LEU A 17 -2.23 4.65 -5.86
N MET A 18 -2.50 4.31 -7.11
CA MET A 18 -1.47 4.29 -8.17
C MET A 18 -0.76 5.63 -8.36
N PRO A 19 -1.42 6.81 -8.41
CA PRO A 19 -0.73 8.09 -8.47
C PRO A 19 0.17 8.32 -7.24
N VAL A 20 -0.30 7.97 -6.05
CA VAL A 20 0.49 8.08 -4.80
C VAL A 20 1.72 7.17 -4.86
N ALA A 21 1.55 5.95 -5.36
CA ALA A 21 2.62 4.98 -5.56
C ALA A 21 3.71 5.53 -6.49
N ARG A 22 3.31 6.08 -7.63
CA ARG A 22 4.22 6.71 -8.60
C ARG A 22 4.98 7.89 -8.01
N GLU A 23 4.29 8.81 -7.33
CA GLU A 23 4.92 9.96 -6.69
C GLU A 23 5.88 9.53 -5.57
N HIS A 24 5.53 8.50 -4.82
CA HIS A 24 6.38 7.96 -3.77
C HIS A 24 7.70 7.43 -4.33
N LEU A 25 7.68 6.63 -5.41
CA LEU A 25 8.89 6.17 -6.08
C LEU A 25 9.72 7.32 -6.66
N LEU A 26 9.07 8.30 -7.29
CA LEU A 26 9.76 9.48 -7.82
C LEU A 26 10.51 10.24 -6.73
N ARG A 27 9.89 10.42 -5.55
CA ARG A 27 10.50 11.07 -4.40
C ARG A 27 11.73 10.32 -3.87
N LEU A 28 11.70 8.99 -3.94
CA LEU A 28 12.84 8.14 -3.58
C LEU A 28 13.92 8.07 -4.66
N GLY A 29 13.72 8.71 -5.81
CA GLY A 29 14.64 8.64 -6.94
C GLY A 29 14.60 7.29 -7.69
N ILE A 30 13.58 6.47 -7.44
CA ILE A 30 13.43 5.15 -8.04
C ILE A 30 12.68 5.29 -9.37
N LYS A 31 13.36 4.93 -10.46
CA LYS A 31 12.77 4.86 -11.80
C LYS A 31 12.40 3.40 -12.09
N ALA A 32 11.20 3.01 -11.74
CA ALA A 32 10.68 1.67 -11.95
C ALA A 32 9.34 1.68 -12.68
N GLU A 33 9.05 0.61 -13.41
CA GLU A 33 7.73 0.36 -13.98
C GLU A 33 6.80 -0.11 -12.87
N ILE A 34 5.58 0.47 -12.81
CA ILE A 34 4.55 0.10 -11.85
C ILE A 34 3.39 -0.56 -12.59
N PHE A 35 3.02 -1.74 -12.14
CA PHE A 35 1.93 -2.56 -12.69
C PHE A 35 0.69 -2.49 -11.81
N PHE A 36 -0.49 -2.71 -12.40
CA PHE A 36 -1.60 -3.24 -11.64
C PHE A 36 -1.58 -4.76 -11.65
N ILE A 37 -2.02 -5.38 -10.55
CA ILE A 37 -2.34 -6.80 -10.50
C ILE A 37 -3.85 -6.96 -10.30
N ASP A 38 -4.46 -7.74 -11.19
CA ASP A 38 -5.88 -8.08 -11.14
C ASP A 38 -6.08 -9.52 -11.64
N ASP A 39 -6.42 -10.42 -10.74
CA ASP A 39 -6.53 -11.86 -11.07
C ASP A 39 -7.75 -12.22 -11.91
N SER A 40 -8.65 -11.28 -12.15
CA SER A 40 -9.74 -11.48 -13.10
C SER A 40 -9.30 -11.41 -14.57
N LEU A 41 -8.09 -10.91 -14.83
CA LEU A 41 -7.56 -10.75 -16.17
C LEU A 41 -7.00 -12.04 -16.74
N ILE A 42 -7.47 -12.42 -17.93
CA ILE A 42 -6.90 -13.52 -18.73
C ILE A 42 -5.72 -12.99 -19.55
N GLU A 43 -5.86 -11.83 -20.16
CA GLU A 43 -4.87 -11.16 -21.00
C GLU A 43 -4.46 -9.81 -20.37
N PRO A 44 -3.21 -9.37 -20.57
CA PRO A 44 -2.77 -8.06 -20.10
C PRO A 44 -3.54 -6.93 -20.80
N ILE A 45 -3.95 -5.93 -20.03
CA ILE A 45 -4.60 -4.71 -20.54
C ILE A 45 -3.88 -3.46 -20.05
N ARG A 46 -4.18 -2.29 -20.64
CA ARG A 46 -3.76 -1.00 -20.09
C ARG A 46 -4.89 -0.34 -19.33
N LEU A 47 -4.62 0.05 -18.10
CA LEU A 47 -5.54 0.78 -17.23
C LEU A 47 -4.85 2.07 -16.74
N ASN A 48 -5.43 3.23 -17.02
CA ASN A 48 -4.89 4.54 -16.67
C ASN A 48 -3.38 4.71 -17.05
N GLY A 49 -2.99 4.17 -18.22
CA GLY A 49 -1.62 4.22 -18.71
C GLY A 49 -0.67 3.14 -18.17
N HIS A 50 -1.06 2.39 -17.15
CA HIS A 50 -0.27 1.30 -16.57
C HIS A 50 -0.68 -0.06 -17.13
N LEU A 51 0.28 -0.97 -17.27
CA LEU A 51 0.02 -2.35 -17.63
C LEU A 51 -0.62 -3.08 -16.44
N SER A 52 -1.73 -3.76 -16.71
CA SER A 52 -2.49 -4.56 -15.75
C SER A 52 -2.33 -6.04 -16.11
N LEU A 53 -1.93 -6.85 -15.16
CA LEU A 53 -1.61 -8.27 -15.32
C LEU A 53 -2.33 -9.08 -14.23
N ASN A 54 -2.49 -10.39 -14.43
CA ASN A 54 -2.78 -11.24 -13.29
C ASN A 54 -1.50 -11.51 -12.47
N TYR A 55 -1.65 -12.02 -11.26
CA TYR A 55 -0.53 -12.21 -10.32
C TYR A 55 0.54 -13.16 -10.86
N GLU A 56 0.15 -14.28 -11.47
CA GLU A 56 1.10 -15.28 -11.98
C GLU A 56 1.93 -14.70 -13.13
N THR A 57 1.33 -13.89 -13.99
CA THR A 57 2.06 -13.19 -15.06
C THR A 57 3.05 -12.17 -14.48
N PHE A 58 2.66 -11.42 -13.45
CA PHE A 58 3.58 -10.50 -12.76
C PHE A 58 4.72 -11.27 -12.08
N LYS A 59 4.41 -12.35 -11.38
CA LYS A 59 5.39 -13.20 -10.70
C LYS A 59 6.42 -13.77 -11.65
N ALA A 60 6.00 -14.17 -12.86
CA ALA A 60 6.86 -14.76 -13.89
C ALA A 60 7.80 -13.73 -14.57
N LYS A 61 7.58 -12.41 -14.42
CA LYS A 61 8.47 -11.40 -15.02
C LYS A 61 9.88 -11.50 -14.43
N MET A 62 10.88 -11.33 -15.27
CA MET A 62 12.28 -11.35 -14.81
C MET A 62 12.64 -10.02 -14.13
N ALA A 63 13.10 -10.08 -12.89
CA ALA A 63 13.65 -8.96 -12.13
C ALA A 63 14.48 -9.49 -10.96
N ASP A 64 15.43 -8.68 -10.49
CA ASP A 64 16.21 -8.99 -9.29
C ASP A 64 15.34 -8.93 -8.02
N HIS A 65 14.46 -7.92 -7.97
CA HIS A 65 13.52 -7.74 -6.86
C HIS A 65 12.13 -7.36 -7.36
N LYS A 66 11.11 -7.81 -6.63
CA LYS A 66 9.71 -7.47 -6.87
C LYS A 66 9.05 -7.02 -5.59
N TYR A 67 8.22 -5.99 -5.70
CA TYR A 67 7.50 -5.42 -4.56
C TYR A 67 6.03 -5.21 -4.90
N VAL A 68 5.16 -5.54 -3.96
CA VAL A 68 3.71 -5.43 -4.11
C VAL A 68 3.10 -4.63 -2.97
N LEU A 69 2.29 -3.62 -3.31
CA LEU A 69 1.35 -2.97 -2.42
C LEU A 69 -0.03 -3.59 -2.63
N ILE A 70 -0.67 -4.07 -1.58
CA ILE A 70 -2.01 -4.66 -1.70
C ILE A 70 -3.06 -3.57 -1.51
N ALA A 71 -3.76 -3.19 -2.56
CA ALA A 71 -4.78 -2.13 -2.59
C ALA A 71 -6.20 -2.70 -2.45
N ILE A 72 -6.41 -3.55 -1.45
CA ILE A 72 -7.68 -4.22 -1.16
C ILE A 72 -8.10 -3.89 0.27
N ALA A 73 -9.28 -3.28 0.43
CA ALA A 73 -9.76 -2.79 1.73
C ALA A 73 -10.11 -3.92 2.73
N ASN A 74 -10.53 -5.09 2.24
CA ASN A 74 -10.86 -6.22 3.10
C ASN A 74 -9.60 -6.77 3.79
N SER A 75 -9.56 -6.70 5.12
CA SER A 75 -8.41 -7.09 5.95
C SER A 75 -8.04 -8.56 5.80
N LYS A 76 -9.02 -9.47 5.76
CA LYS A 76 -8.78 -10.92 5.62
C LYS A 76 -8.20 -11.30 4.26
N ILE A 77 -8.71 -10.66 3.18
CA ILE A 77 -8.16 -10.85 1.84
C ILE A 77 -6.74 -10.29 1.78
N ARG A 78 -6.49 -9.12 2.38
CA ARG A 78 -5.18 -8.49 2.42
C ARG A 78 -4.17 -9.36 3.18
N GLU A 79 -4.55 -9.94 4.30
CA GLU A 79 -3.73 -10.89 5.07
C GLU A 79 -3.41 -12.15 4.26
N MET A 80 -4.41 -12.76 3.63
CA MET A 80 -4.21 -13.94 2.76
C MET A 80 -3.24 -13.65 1.61
N LEU A 81 -3.40 -12.50 0.94
CA LEU A 81 -2.52 -12.10 -0.16
C LEU A 81 -1.11 -11.76 0.34
N THR A 82 -0.97 -11.15 1.52
CA THR A 82 0.33 -10.92 2.15
C THR A 82 1.09 -12.24 2.31
N ASN A 83 0.47 -13.24 2.90
CA ASN A 83 1.08 -14.55 3.11
C ASN A 83 1.48 -15.22 1.78
N LYS A 84 0.61 -15.14 0.76
CA LYS A 84 0.91 -15.66 -0.59
C LYS A 84 2.12 -14.97 -1.21
N ILE A 85 2.14 -13.65 -1.22
CA ILE A 85 3.18 -12.82 -1.84
C ILE A 85 4.54 -13.09 -1.18
N GLU A 86 4.57 -13.15 0.15
CA GLU A 86 5.81 -13.42 0.90
C GLU A 86 6.30 -14.85 0.72
N SER A 87 5.41 -15.83 0.65
CA SER A 87 5.79 -17.21 0.36
C SER A 87 6.40 -17.38 -1.03
N ASP A 88 6.07 -16.49 -1.96
CA ASP A 88 6.66 -16.42 -3.29
C ASP A 88 7.97 -15.61 -3.35
N GLY A 89 8.47 -15.14 -2.20
CA GLY A 89 9.71 -14.35 -2.12
C GLY A 89 9.59 -12.92 -2.63
N ILE A 90 8.36 -12.41 -2.77
CA ILE A 90 8.09 -11.03 -3.22
C ILE A 90 7.90 -10.13 -2.00
N GLY A 91 8.54 -8.95 -2.02
CA GLY A 91 8.48 -7.99 -0.92
C GLY A 91 7.17 -7.20 -0.88
N LEU A 92 6.76 -6.81 0.31
CA LEU A 92 5.75 -5.77 0.48
C LEU A 92 6.42 -4.40 0.49
N TRP A 93 5.80 -3.42 -0.15
CA TRP A 93 6.25 -2.03 -0.06
C TRP A 93 5.14 -1.13 0.47
N SER A 94 5.55 -0.05 1.12
CA SER A 94 4.64 0.96 1.65
C SER A 94 4.68 2.21 0.79
N ILE A 95 3.56 2.90 0.71
CA ILE A 95 3.47 4.20 0.05
C ILE A 95 2.91 5.26 1.01
N GLN A 96 3.37 6.48 0.80
CA GLN A 96 2.90 7.64 1.55
C GLN A 96 2.73 8.82 0.60
N ALA A 97 1.58 9.46 0.64
CA ALA A 97 1.34 10.69 -0.11
C ALA A 97 2.23 11.83 0.40
N ASN A 98 2.64 12.73 -0.51
CA ASN A 98 3.53 13.85 -0.18
C ASN A 98 2.94 14.84 0.83
N ASN A 99 1.62 14.94 0.88
CA ASN A 99 0.87 15.80 1.77
C ASN A 99 0.24 15.07 2.98
N ALA A 100 0.68 13.83 3.25
CA ALA A 100 0.43 13.19 4.53
C ALA A 100 1.42 13.68 5.58
N VAL A 101 0.96 13.89 6.81
CA VAL A 101 1.78 14.36 7.94
C VAL A 101 2.04 13.20 8.88
N ILE A 102 3.29 12.82 9.03
CA ILE A 102 3.75 11.83 10.01
C ILE A 102 4.61 12.56 11.02
N MET A 103 4.21 12.53 12.28
CA MET A 103 4.89 13.24 13.37
C MET A 103 6.04 12.40 13.96
N ASP A 104 6.60 12.85 15.10
CA ASP A 104 7.75 12.23 15.74
C ASP A 104 7.41 10.87 16.38
N ASP A 105 8.40 9.97 16.41
CA ASP A 105 8.31 8.66 17.05
C ASP A 105 7.13 7.79 16.57
N VAL A 106 6.77 7.92 15.29
CA VAL A 106 5.78 7.07 14.63
C VAL A 106 6.46 5.85 14.01
N VAL A 107 5.95 4.67 14.30
CA VAL A 107 6.38 3.39 13.71
C VAL A 107 5.24 2.83 12.87
N ILE A 108 5.49 2.58 11.59
CA ILE A 108 4.51 2.01 10.66
C ILE A 108 5.08 0.72 10.07
N GLY A 109 4.30 -0.36 10.16
CA GLY A 109 4.65 -1.65 9.57
C GLY A 109 4.69 -1.60 8.02
N ARG A 110 5.35 -2.60 7.44
CA ARG A 110 5.47 -2.75 5.98
C ARG A 110 4.10 -2.91 5.29
N GLY A 111 4.03 -2.60 4.00
CA GLY A 111 2.81 -2.75 3.20
C GLY A 111 1.74 -1.69 3.47
N ALA A 112 2.09 -0.60 4.14
CA ALA A 112 1.15 0.47 4.47
C ALA A 112 0.81 1.34 3.25
N ALA A 113 -0.46 1.76 3.17
CA ALA A 113 -0.94 2.72 2.19
C ALA A 113 -1.46 3.98 2.91
N ILE A 114 -0.69 5.06 2.85
CA ILE A 114 -1.02 6.33 3.48
C ILE A 114 -1.46 7.34 2.41
N SER A 115 -2.76 7.58 2.35
CA SER A 115 -3.39 8.45 1.36
C SER A 115 -3.17 9.93 1.63
N PRO A 116 -3.49 10.81 0.66
CA PRO A 116 -3.42 12.26 0.85
C PRO A 116 -4.20 12.77 2.07
N PHE A 117 -3.62 13.77 2.74
CA PHE A 117 -4.21 14.46 3.90
C PHE A 117 -4.43 13.58 5.14
N VAL A 118 -3.74 12.44 5.21
CA VAL A 118 -3.67 11.63 6.43
C VAL A 118 -2.73 12.30 7.42
N THR A 119 -3.09 12.29 8.69
CA THR A 119 -2.22 12.73 9.78
C THR A 119 -2.03 11.60 10.79
N ILE A 120 -0.78 11.28 11.14
CA ILE A 120 -0.44 10.33 12.19
C ILE A 120 0.41 11.06 13.22
N ALA A 121 -0.17 11.22 14.42
CA ALA A 121 0.43 11.97 15.50
C ALA A 121 1.51 11.15 16.24
N SER A 122 2.26 11.85 17.08
CA SER A 122 3.48 11.33 17.74
C SER A 122 3.24 10.10 18.61
N ASN A 123 4.27 9.28 18.79
CA ASN A 123 4.30 8.08 19.63
C ASN A 123 3.29 7.00 19.21
N THR A 124 2.88 6.98 17.94
CA THR A 124 1.91 6.02 17.41
C THR A 124 2.62 4.79 16.84
N LYS A 125 2.10 3.61 17.14
CA LYS A 125 2.58 2.34 16.59
C LYS A 125 1.50 1.73 15.71
N ILE A 126 1.84 1.46 14.46
CA ILE A 126 0.93 0.91 13.45
C ILE A 126 1.50 -0.38 12.91
N GLY A 127 0.68 -1.42 12.89
CA GLY A 127 1.02 -2.73 12.36
C GLY A 127 1.18 -2.76 10.83
N GLN A 128 1.43 -3.94 10.30
CA GLN A 128 1.65 -4.11 8.86
C GLN A 128 0.36 -3.96 8.05
N CYS A 129 0.53 -3.61 6.77
CA CYS A 129 -0.55 -3.49 5.79
C CYS A 129 -1.71 -2.59 6.24
N PHE A 130 -1.39 -1.52 6.95
CA PHE A 130 -2.36 -0.50 7.34
C PHE A 130 -2.80 0.34 6.15
N HIS A 131 -4.09 0.57 6.01
CA HIS A 131 -4.65 1.49 5.04
C HIS A 131 -5.26 2.70 5.72
N ALA A 132 -4.69 3.87 5.52
CA ALA A 132 -5.27 5.15 5.90
C ALA A 132 -5.80 5.86 4.66
N ASN A 133 -7.13 5.94 4.51
CA ASN A 133 -7.74 6.66 3.40
C ASN A 133 -7.78 8.17 3.65
N LEU A 134 -8.16 8.92 2.62
CA LEU A 134 -8.18 10.38 2.55
C LEU A 134 -8.75 11.03 3.82
N TYR A 135 -8.06 12.05 4.35
CA TYR A 135 -8.51 12.88 5.49
C TYR A 135 -8.75 12.10 6.80
N SER A 136 -8.24 10.87 6.92
CA SER A 136 -8.26 10.16 8.19
C SER A 136 -7.08 10.57 9.08
N TYR A 137 -7.20 10.37 10.38
CA TYR A 137 -6.08 10.59 11.29
C TYR A 137 -6.01 9.58 12.43
N VAL A 138 -4.81 9.42 12.97
CA VAL A 138 -4.49 8.70 14.21
C VAL A 138 -3.84 9.68 15.16
N GLU A 139 -4.46 9.93 16.31
CA GLU A 139 -3.91 10.78 17.35
C GLU A 139 -2.86 10.04 18.19
N HIS A 140 -2.13 10.83 19.01
CA HIS A 140 -0.96 10.44 19.78
C HIS A 140 -1.15 9.22 20.68
N ASP A 141 -0.06 8.52 20.97
CA ASP A 141 0.03 7.40 21.92
C ASP A 141 -0.92 6.23 21.60
N SER A 142 -1.31 6.08 20.33
CA SER A 142 -2.22 5.03 19.86
C SER A 142 -1.47 3.82 19.31
N ILE A 143 -2.10 2.64 19.42
CA ILE A 143 -1.60 1.38 18.87
C ILE A 143 -2.65 0.80 17.92
N ILE A 144 -2.30 0.73 16.65
CA ILE A 144 -3.13 0.18 15.58
C ILE A 144 -2.54 -1.17 15.17
N GLY A 145 -3.36 -2.20 15.16
CA GLY A 145 -2.92 -3.56 14.79
C GLY A 145 -2.67 -3.75 13.29
N ASP A 146 -2.38 -4.99 12.93
CA ASP A 146 -2.14 -5.39 11.56
C ASP A 146 -3.41 -5.35 10.72
N TYR A 147 -3.29 -5.05 9.45
CA TYR A 147 -4.37 -5.09 8.46
C TYR A 147 -5.58 -4.20 8.74
N VAL A 148 -5.45 -3.21 9.63
CA VAL A 148 -6.52 -2.25 9.88
C VAL A 148 -6.72 -1.35 8.66
N THR A 149 -7.97 -1.04 8.35
CA THR A 149 -8.35 -0.10 7.29
C THR A 149 -9.17 1.05 7.88
N PHE A 150 -8.70 2.27 7.70
CA PHE A 150 -9.47 3.48 7.95
C PHE A 150 -10.15 3.93 6.65
N ALA A 151 -11.47 3.99 6.64
CA ALA A 151 -12.24 4.61 5.58
C ALA A 151 -11.95 6.14 5.51
N PRO A 152 -12.28 6.82 4.41
CA PRO A 152 -12.10 8.27 4.33
C PRO A 152 -12.73 9.01 5.51
N GLY A 153 -11.98 9.95 6.10
CA GLY A 153 -12.45 10.78 7.20
C GLY A 153 -12.55 10.11 8.57
N VAL A 154 -12.02 8.89 8.74
CA VAL A 154 -11.98 8.24 10.07
C VAL A 154 -11.11 9.04 11.02
N LYS A 155 -11.65 9.27 12.23
CA LYS A 155 -11.04 10.03 13.31
C LYS A 155 -10.72 9.10 14.48
N CYS A 156 -9.47 8.70 14.62
CA CYS A 156 -8.99 7.91 15.76
C CYS A 156 -8.34 8.86 16.77
N ASN A 157 -9.01 9.07 17.90
CA ASN A 157 -8.51 9.95 18.96
C ASN A 157 -7.32 9.32 19.71
N GLY A 158 -6.68 10.09 20.60
CA GLY A 158 -5.47 9.66 21.29
C GLY A 158 -5.67 8.50 22.27
N ASN A 159 -4.59 7.78 22.58
CA ASN A 159 -4.55 6.69 23.57
C ASN A 159 -5.50 5.50 23.24
N ILE A 160 -5.70 5.19 21.97
CA ILE A 160 -6.61 4.11 21.53
C ILE A 160 -5.80 2.89 21.09
N ARG A 161 -6.37 1.71 21.31
CA ARG A 161 -5.89 0.44 20.77
C ARG A 161 -6.95 -0.19 19.87
N ILE A 162 -6.59 -0.52 18.64
CA ILE A 162 -7.42 -1.18 17.63
C ILE A 162 -6.73 -2.45 17.19
#